data_b2839e1630f08bd7a236322526ed790c
#
_entry.id   b2839e1630f08bd7a236322526ed790c
#
_cell.length_a   1.000
_cell.length_b   1.000
_cell.length_c   1.000
_cell.angle_alpha   90.00
_cell.angle_beta   90.00
_cell.angle_gamma   90.00
#
_symmetry.space_group_name_H-M   'P 1'
#
loop_
_entity.id
_entity.type
_entity.pdbx_description
1 polymer ?
#
loop_
_entity_poly.entity_id
_entity_poly.type
_entity_poly.pdbx_seq_one_letter_code
_entity_poly.pdbx_strand_id
1 'polypeptide(L)'
;YQPLFHKNRRINDNLEQQAQALFKSWFVDFDPFKDRKFVDSELGKIPEGWKVGYLSEIADIIMGQSPNGSTYNENGEGIIFYQGRAEFGTRFPSIRLFTTNPTRIAPANSILISVRAPVGDINITHKECCIGRGLASAVSRTNKSAFLLYTLFSLKSDLDKFNAEGTVFGSINRKALETLKILIPTNDIISKFEAIVASMDQQILTLHLESENLKILRDTLLPKLMSGERSVIHKENNDD
;
A
#
# COMPACT_ATOMS: atom_id res chain seq x y z
N TYR A 1 13.34 -12.22 -20.12
CA TYR A 1 12.94 -11.19 -19.14
C TYR A 1 11.41 -11.00 -19.08
N GLN A 2 10.74 -10.87 -20.21
CA GLN A 2 9.27 -10.71 -20.23
C GLN A 2 8.51 -11.83 -19.49
N PRO A 3 8.84 -13.14 -19.66
CA PRO A 3 8.12 -14.20 -18.96
C PRO A 3 8.20 -14.10 -17.43
N LEU A 4 9.36 -13.73 -16.87
CA LEU A 4 9.55 -13.63 -15.42
C LEU A 4 8.79 -12.45 -14.83
N PHE A 5 8.81 -11.30 -15.50
CA PHE A 5 8.02 -10.13 -15.11
C PHE A 5 6.51 -10.43 -15.06
N HIS A 6 5.97 -11.09 -16.09
CA HIS A 6 4.57 -11.51 -16.11
C HIS A 6 4.25 -12.55 -15.03
N LYS A 7 5.19 -13.48 -14.78
CA LYS A 7 5.05 -14.46 -13.70
C LYS A 7 4.97 -13.79 -12.33
N ASN A 8 5.90 -12.87 -12.02
CA ASN A 8 5.93 -12.15 -10.76
C ASN A 8 4.64 -11.35 -10.55
N ARG A 9 4.16 -10.67 -11.58
CA ARG A 9 2.90 -9.95 -11.52
C ARG A 9 1.73 -10.87 -11.19
N ARG A 10 1.59 -12.01 -11.88
CA ARG A 10 0.52 -12.99 -11.60
C ARG A 10 0.59 -13.56 -10.18
N ILE A 11 1.80 -13.80 -9.66
CA ILE A 11 1.97 -14.26 -8.27
C ILE A 11 1.51 -13.16 -7.31
N ASN A 12 1.92 -11.91 -7.52
CA ASN A 12 1.52 -10.78 -6.70
C ASN A 12 0.00 -10.57 -6.70
N ASP A 13 -0.63 -10.58 -7.88
CA ASP A 13 -2.08 -10.45 -8.01
C ASP A 13 -2.81 -11.58 -7.26
N ASN A 14 -2.29 -12.81 -7.31
CA ASN A 14 -2.86 -13.95 -6.61
C ASN A 14 -2.70 -13.85 -5.09
N LEU A 15 -1.52 -13.47 -4.59
CA LEU A 15 -1.27 -13.28 -3.16
C LEU A 15 -2.15 -12.16 -2.59
N GLU A 16 -2.28 -11.06 -3.31
CA GLU A 16 -3.17 -9.95 -2.93
C GLU A 16 -4.62 -10.42 -2.82
N GLN A 17 -5.12 -11.14 -3.81
CA GLN A 17 -6.48 -11.69 -3.79
C GLN A 17 -6.70 -12.67 -2.64
N GLN A 18 -5.71 -13.53 -2.34
CA GLN A 18 -5.80 -14.46 -1.19
C GLN A 18 -5.85 -13.71 0.14
N ALA A 19 -5.02 -12.68 0.32
CA ALA A 19 -5.01 -11.88 1.54
C ALA A 19 -6.32 -11.10 1.72
N GLN A 20 -6.86 -10.51 0.65
CA GLN A 20 -8.17 -9.84 0.66
C GLN A 20 -9.31 -10.81 0.96
N ALA A 21 -9.28 -12.00 0.35
CA ALA A 21 -10.29 -13.05 0.62
C ALA A 21 -10.23 -13.53 2.07
N LEU A 22 -9.03 -13.68 2.62
CA LEU A 22 -8.85 -14.07 4.02
C LEU A 22 -9.37 -12.98 4.97
N PHE A 23 -9.06 -11.70 4.69
CA PHE A 23 -9.59 -10.57 5.46
C PHE A 23 -11.13 -10.56 5.43
N LYS A 24 -11.71 -10.68 4.23
CA LYS A 24 -13.15 -10.73 4.06
C LYS A 24 -13.79 -11.88 4.84
N SER A 25 -13.26 -13.10 4.70
CA SER A 25 -13.76 -14.28 5.42
C SER A 25 -13.72 -14.09 6.94
N TRP A 26 -12.64 -13.49 7.49
CA TRP A 26 -12.48 -13.36 8.93
C TRP A 26 -13.23 -12.17 9.54
N PHE A 27 -13.23 -11.01 8.87
CA PHE A 27 -13.62 -9.73 9.47
C PHE A 27 -14.90 -9.12 8.84
N VAL A 28 -15.39 -9.72 7.76
CA VAL A 28 -16.66 -9.30 7.11
C VAL A 28 -17.69 -10.41 7.18
N ASP A 29 -17.32 -11.63 6.75
CA ASP A 29 -18.23 -12.79 6.72
C ASP A 29 -18.22 -13.59 8.05
N PHE A 30 -17.18 -13.38 8.90
CA PHE A 30 -16.97 -14.04 10.20
C PHE A 30 -16.90 -15.57 10.13
N ASP A 31 -16.47 -16.14 9.00
CA ASP A 31 -16.51 -17.58 8.75
C ASP A 31 -15.88 -18.44 9.85
N PRO A 32 -14.67 -18.11 10.41
CA PRO A 32 -14.07 -18.89 11.48
C PRO A 32 -14.75 -18.71 12.84
N PHE A 33 -15.72 -17.79 12.94
CA PHE A 33 -16.33 -17.37 14.21
C PHE A 33 -17.83 -17.60 14.26
N LYS A 34 -18.42 -18.29 13.27
CA LYS A 34 -19.87 -18.54 13.16
C LYS A 34 -20.47 -19.25 14.36
N ASP A 35 -19.68 -20.08 15.02
CA ASP A 35 -20.11 -20.82 16.23
C ASP A 35 -19.97 -20.00 17.53
N ARG A 36 -19.46 -18.78 17.46
CA ARG A 36 -19.35 -17.87 18.59
C ARG A 36 -20.67 -17.14 18.84
N LYS A 37 -20.85 -16.66 20.06
CA LYS A 37 -21.93 -15.72 20.35
C LYS A 37 -21.70 -14.38 19.64
N PHE A 38 -22.78 -13.83 19.10
CA PHE A 38 -22.78 -12.53 18.46
C PHE A 38 -23.52 -11.51 19.31
N VAL A 39 -23.08 -10.26 19.27
CA VAL A 39 -23.69 -9.11 19.93
C VAL A 39 -24.03 -8.03 18.91
N ASP A 40 -25.06 -7.25 19.21
CA ASP A 40 -25.46 -6.13 18.36
C ASP A 40 -24.45 -4.97 18.50
N SER A 41 -24.14 -4.32 17.38
CA SER A 41 -23.26 -3.14 17.34
C SER A 41 -23.73 -2.15 16.28
N GLU A 42 -23.08 -0.99 16.21
CA GLU A 42 -23.36 0.04 15.20
C GLU A 42 -23.00 -0.41 13.77
N LEU A 43 -22.14 -1.43 13.62
CA LEU A 43 -21.77 -2.03 12.32
C LEU A 43 -22.51 -3.35 12.06
N GLY A 44 -23.60 -3.60 12.77
CA GLY A 44 -24.34 -4.86 12.71
C GLY A 44 -23.91 -5.85 13.81
N LYS A 45 -24.23 -7.14 13.60
CA LYS A 45 -23.87 -8.20 14.54
C LYS A 45 -22.40 -8.55 14.40
N ILE A 46 -21.68 -8.51 15.53
CA ILE A 46 -20.25 -8.82 15.60
C ILE A 46 -19.98 -9.94 16.63
N PRO A 47 -18.90 -10.72 16.51
CA PRO A 47 -18.54 -11.73 17.50
C PRO A 47 -18.34 -11.10 18.90
N GLU A 48 -18.80 -11.77 19.94
CA GLU A 48 -18.63 -11.31 21.32
C GLU A 48 -17.13 -11.11 21.66
N GLY A 49 -16.83 -10.00 22.34
CA GLY A 49 -15.47 -9.60 22.68
C GLY A 49 -14.80 -8.70 21.62
N TRP A 50 -15.43 -8.53 20.45
CA TRP A 50 -14.99 -7.54 19.47
C TRP A 50 -15.67 -6.20 19.74
N LYS A 51 -15.09 -5.11 19.24
CA LYS A 51 -15.67 -3.77 19.41
C LYS A 51 -15.69 -2.98 18.11
N VAL A 52 -16.62 -2.04 18.02
CA VAL A 52 -16.54 -0.96 17.05
C VAL A 52 -15.68 0.15 17.64
N GLY A 53 -14.74 0.62 16.87
CA GLY A 53 -13.85 1.72 17.25
C GLY A 53 -13.56 2.64 16.07
N TYR A 54 -12.55 3.47 16.21
CA TYR A 54 -12.13 4.42 15.19
C TYR A 54 -10.77 4.03 14.60
N LEU A 55 -10.52 4.44 13.36
CA LEU A 55 -9.25 4.20 12.68
C LEU A 55 -8.06 4.73 13.50
N SER A 56 -8.23 5.86 14.19
CA SER A 56 -7.21 6.43 15.09
C SER A 56 -6.81 5.55 16.27
N GLU A 57 -7.60 4.51 16.60
CA GLU A 57 -7.23 3.57 17.67
C GLU A 57 -6.14 2.58 17.21
N ILE A 58 -6.06 2.29 15.92
CA ILE A 58 -5.10 1.32 15.36
C ILE A 58 -4.00 1.95 14.50
N ALA A 59 -4.17 3.22 14.10
CA ALA A 59 -3.25 3.91 13.19
C ALA A 59 -2.90 5.33 13.64
N ASP A 60 -1.64 5.70 13.42
CA ASP A 60 -1.20 7.09 13.43
C ASP A 60 -1.29 7.66 12.02
N ILE A 61 -1.99 8.81 11.88
CA ILE A 61 -2.22 9.46 10.59
C ILE A 61 -1.36 10.70 10.45
N ILE A 62 -0.60 10.77 9.37
CA ILE A 62 0.21 11.94 8.99
C ILE A 62 -0.38 12.51 7.70
N MET A 63 -0.94 13.73 7.78
CA MET A 63 -1.40 14.46 6.59
C MET A 63 -0.21 15.06 5.87
N GLY A 64 -0.15 14.86 4.55
CA GLY A 64 0.92 15.39 3.72
C GLY A 64 0.86 16.91 3.56
N GLN A 65 2.02 17.50 3.31
CA GLN A 65 2.22 18.91 3.03
C GLN A 65 3.28 19.04 1.94
N SER A 66 2.93 19.68 0.83
CA SER A 66 3.88 19.85 -0.26
C SER A 66 5.01 20.78 0.12
N PRO A 67 6.27 20.40 -0.12
CA PRO A 67 7.42 21.31 0.00
C PRO A 67 7.33 22.45 -1.01
N ASN A 68 8.29 23.39 -0.94
CA ASN A 68 8.40 24.44 -1.95
C ASN A 68 8.79 23.81 -3.30
N GLY A 69 8.12 24.21 -4.38
CA GLY A 69 8.34 23.66 -5.72
C GLY A 69 9.77 23.86 -6.25
N SER A 70 10.49 24.88 -5.78
CA SER A 70 11.90 25.11 -6.13
C SER A 70 12.86 24.02 -5.61
N THR A 71 12.39 23.18 -4.68
CA THR A 71 13.20 22.08 -4.09
C THR A 71 12.98 20.73 -4.79
N TYR A 72 12.09 20.69 -5.80
CA TYR A 72 11.80 19.44 -6.52
C TYR A 72 12.86 19.17 -7.57
N ASN A 73 13.19 17.90 -7.75
CA ASN A 73 14.08 17.43 -8.80
C ASN A 73 13.74 15.99 -9.21
N GLU A 74 14.25 15.59 -10.39
CA GLU A 74 14.16 14.22 -10.92
C GLU A 74 15.53 13.52 -10.91
N ASN A 75 16.57 14.18 -10.37
CA ASN A 75 17.95 13.70 -10.37
C ASN A 75 18.28 12.77 -9.20
N GLY A 76 17.33 12.55 -8.28
CA GLY A 76 17.55 11.71 -7.10
C GLY A 76 18.13 12.45 -5.91
N GLU A 77 18.17 13.78 -5.92
CA GLU A 77 18.73 14.57 -4.82
C GLU A 77 17.72 14.73 -3.67
N GLY A 78 18.15 14.38 -2.45
CA GLY A 78 17.31 14.44 -1.26
C GLY A 78 16.46 13.20 -1.04
N ILE A 79 15.21 13.38 -0.62
CA ILE A 79 14.29 12.29 -0.29
C ILE A 79 13.22 12.14 -1.38
N ILE A 80 12.73 10.91 -1.59
CA ILE A 80 11.59 10.63 -2.48
C ILE A 80 10.41 11.51 -2.09
N PHE A 81 9.75 12.10 -3.09
CA PHE A 81 8.57 12.94 -2.90
C PHE A 81 7.40 12.42 -3.72
N TYR A 82 6.34 12.01 -3.03
CA TYR A 82 5.06 11.68 -3.63
C TYR A 82 4.10 12.85 -3.47
N GLN A 83 3.77 13.52 -4.56
CA GLN A 83 2.93 14.71 -4.56
C GLN A 83 1.46 14.38 -4.33
N GLY A 84 1.00 13.28 -4.90
CA GLY A 84 -0.38 12.84 -4.85
C GLY A 84 -0.58 11.45 -5.45
N ARG A 85 -1.80 11.15 -5.85
CA ARG A 85 -2.20 9.86 -6.42
C ARG A 85 -1.54 9.54 -7.78
N ALA A 86 -1.03 10.53 -8.49
CA ALA A 86 -0.45 10.33 -9.82
C ALA A 86 0.73 9.35 -9.82
N GLU A 87 1.43 9.23 -8.71
CA GLU A 87 2.52 8.30 -8.52
C GLU A 87 2.06 6.87 -8.13
N PHE A 88 0.78 6.67 -7.79
CA PHE A 88 0.28 5.36 -7.33
C PHE A 88 0.31 4.32 -8.45
N GLY A 89 0.91 3.18 -8.14
CA GLY A 89 0.86 1.96 -8.94
C GLY A 89 -0.23 1.01 -8.44
N THR A 90 -0.13 -0.27 -8.79
CA THR A 90 -1.08 -1.29 -8.33
C THR A 90 -1.06 -1.44 -6.81
N ARG A 91 0.12 -1.44 -6.19
CA ARG A 91 0.33 -1.57 -4.74
C ARG A 91 1.43 -0.66 -4.21
N PHE A 92 2.44 -0.37 -5.00
CA PHE A 92 3.58 0.47 -4.63
C PHE A 92 3.66 1.66 -5.58
N PRO A 93 3.97 2.85 -5.08
CA PRO A 93 4.10 4.03 -5.92
C PRO A 93 5.39 4.01 -6.74
N SER A 94 5.33 4.60 -7.92
CA SER A 94 6.51 4.83 -8.78
C SER A 94 7.32 6.03 -8.28
N ILE A 95 8.63 5.87 -8.22
CA ILE A 95 9.55 6.93 -7.82
C ILE A 95 9.84 7.81 -9.05
N ARG A 96 9.46 9.10 -8.98
CA ARG A 96 9.69 10.07 -10.05
C ARG A 96 10.31 11.36 -9.55
N LEU A 97 9.82 11.88 -8.43
CA LEU A 97 10.23 13.15 -7.86
C LEU A 97 10.97 12.96 -6.54
N PHE A 98 11.88 13.88 -6.29
CA PHE A 98 12.62 14.03 -5.05
C PHE A 98 12.51 15.46 -4.55
N THR A 99 12.79 15.70 -3.28
CA THR A 99 12.89 17.03 -2.68
C THR A 99 14.09 17.14 -1.76
N THR A 100 14.81 18.24 -1.86
CA THR A 100 15.93 18.56 -0.96
C THR A 100 15.48 19.21 0.35
N ASN A 101 14.20 19.62 0.46
CA ASN A 101 13.66 20.24 1.67
C ASN A 101 12.29 19.63 2.04
N PRO A 102 12.26 18.41 2.60
CA PRO A 102 11.02 17.71 2.92
C PRO A 102 10.25 18.40 4.07
N THR A 103 8.91 18.32 4.01
CA THR A 103 8.01 18.94 5.01
C THR A 103 7.29 17.94 5.87
N ARG A 104 6.76 16.86 5.29
CA ARG A 104 6.04 15.78 5.98
C ARG A 104 6.60 14.45 5.54
N ILE A 105 7.20 13.75 6.49
CA ILE A 105 7.84 12.46 6.26
C ILE A 105 6.86 11.33 6.59
N ALA A 106 6.70 10.42 5.65
CA ALA A 106 6.07 9.13 5.85
C ALA A 106 7.17 8.07 6.03
N PRO A 107 7.16 7.32 7.14
CA PRO A 107 8.12 6.24 7.37
C PRO A 107 8.08 5.17 6.29
N ALA A 108 9.15 4.42 6.12
CA ALA A 108 9.16 3.24 5.27
C ALA A 108 8.07 2.24 5.72
N ASN A 109 7.47 1.55 4.77
CA ASN A 109 6.38 0.58 4.95
C ASN A 109 5.07 1.19 5.49
N SER A 110 4.91 2.51 5.45
CA SER A 110 3.63 3.12 5.76
C SER A 110 2.65 3.03 4.59
N ILE A 111 1.36 3.06 4.92
CA ILE A 111 0.27 3.00 3.95
C ILE A 111 -0.04 4.44 3.52
N LEU A 112 0.03 4.70 2.23
CA LEU A 112 -0.32 5.98 1.62
C LEU A 112 -1.78 5.95 1.17
N ILE A 113 -2.51 7.01 1.48
CA ILE A 113 -3.93 7.15 1.16
C ILE A 113 -4.12 8.46 0.38
N SER A 114 -4.79 8.40 -0.77
CA SER A 114 -5.18 9.61 -1.48
C SER A 114 -6.29 10.33 -0.70
N VAL A 115 -6.06 11.60 -0.36
CA VAL A 115 -6.99 12.42 0.43
C VAL A 115 -7.67 13.53 -0.38
N ARG A 116 -7.37 13.60 -1.67
CA ARG A 116 -8.05 14.45 -2.66
C ARG A 116 -8.52 13.58 -3.83
N ALA A 117 -9.54 14.06 -4.53
CA ALA A 117 -10.22 13.32 -5.58
C ALA A 117 -9.27 12.72 -6.64
N PRO A 118 -9.39 11.43 -6.92
CA PRO A 118 -10.23 10.45 -6.22
C PRO A 118 -9.68 10.09 -4.83
N VAL A 119 -10.55 10.20 -3.81
CA VAL A 119 -10.22 9.87 -2.42
C VAL A 119 -10.24 8.35 -2.22
N GLY A 120 -9.33 7.86 -1.36
CA GLY A 120 -9.37 6.48 -0.88
C GLY A 120 -8.63 5.46 -1.74
N ASP A 121 -7.80 5.89 -2.68
CA ASP A 121 -6.82 5.00 -3.28
C ASP A 121 -5.65 4.78 -2.33
N ILE A 122 -5.12 3.56 -2.31
CA ILE A 122 -4.15 3.10 -1.32
C ILE A 122 -2.93 2.53 -2.03
N ASN A 123 -1.75 2.91 -1.53
CA ASN A 123 -0.47 2.32 -1.89
C ASN A 123 0.39 2.14 -0.63
N ILE A 124 1.51 1.44 -0.74
CA ILE A 124 2.46 1.22 0.35
C ILE A 124 3.81 1.77 -0.08
N THR A 125 4.39 2.70 0.68
CA THR A 125 5.77 3.09 0.43
C THR A 125 6.73 2.11 1.10
N HIS A 126 7.67 1.54 0.34
CA HIS A 126 8.71 0.65 0.89
C HIS A 126 9.95 1.43 1.36
N LYS A 127 9.99 2.74 1.10
CA LYS A 127 11.06 3.64 1.54
C LYS A 127 10.45 4.83 2.26
N GLU A 128 11.24 5.43 3.14
CA GLU A 128 10.89 6.73 3.71
C GLU A 128 10.75 7.78 2.61
N CYS A 129 9.72 8.61 2.71
CA CYS A 129 9.40 9.59 1.67
C CYS A 129 8.73 10.84 2.24
N CYS A 130 8.82 11.92 1.51
CA CYS A 130 8.01 13.11 1.73
C CYS A 130 6.65 12.94 1.04
N ILE A 131 5.55 13.36 1.68
CA ILE A 131 4.20 13.28 1.11
C ILE A 131 3.58 14.66 0.95
N GLY A 132 3.01 14.89 -0.22
CA GLY A 132 2.34 16.14 -0.60
C GLY A 132 0.90 16.20 -0.12
N ARG A 133 0.27 17.37 -0.31
CA ARG A 133 -1.10 17.68 0.15
C ARG A 133 -2.20 16.75 -0.39
N GLY A 134 -1.91 15.97 -1.42
CA GLY A 134 -2.84 14.97 -1.98
C GLY A 134 -2.86 13.65 -1.24
N LEU A 135 -1.95 13.44 -0.28
CA LEU A 135 -1.77 12.17 0.41
C LEU A 135 -1.84 12.32 1.94
N ALA A 136 -2.21 11.24 2.59
CA ALA A 136 -1.93 10.96 3.98
C ALA A 136 -1.13 9.65 4.09
N SER A 137 -0.43 9.48 5.19
CA SER A 137 0.24 8.24 5.58
C SER A 137 -0.42 7.67 6.83
N ALA A 138 -0.64 6.37 6.85
CA ALA A 138 -1.12 5.62 8.01
C ALA A 138 -0.06 4.61 8.46
N VAL A 139 0.25 4.60 9.75
CA VAL A 139 1.21 3.69 10.39
C VAL A 139 0.51 2.93 11.50
N SER A 140 0.67 1.62 11.56
CA SER A 140 0.06 0.81 12.62
C SER A 140 0.67 1.13 13.99
N ARG A 141 -0.18 1.41 14.97
CA ARG A 141 0.21 1.63 16.38
C ARG A 141 0.70 0.37 17.10
N THR A 142 0.34 -0.79 16.57
CA THR A 142 0.56 -2.09 17.22
C THR A 142 1.45 -3.02 16.40
N ASN A 143 2.13 -2.50 15.36
CA ASN A 143 2.92 -3.28 14.41
C ASN A 143 2.11 -4.37 13.70
N LYS A 144 0.82 -4.09 13.44
CA LYS A 144 -0.09 -4.96 12.70
C LYS A 144 -0.42 -4.31 11.36
N SER A 145 0.60 -4.18 10.52
CA SER A 145 0.51 -3.41 9.26
C SER A 145 -0.37 -4.10 8.23
N ALA A 146 -0.40 -5.44 8.18
CA ALA A 146 -1.28 -6.17 7.29
C ALA A 146 -2.75 -5.97 7.71
N PHE A 147 -3.08 -6.10 8.99
CA PHE A 147 -4.44 -5.84 9.47
C PHE A 147 -4.89 -4.40 9.15
N LEU A 148 -4.03 -3.41 9.39
CA LEU A 148 -4.33 -2.01 9.06
C LEU A 148 -4.56 -1.83 7.55
N LEU A 149 -3.71 -2.42 6.70
CA LEU A 149 -3.81 -2.31 5.24
C LEU A 149 -5.16 -2.84 4.73
N TYR A 150 -5.51 -4.06 5.13
CA TYR A 150 -6.75 -4.68 4.64
C TYR A 150 -8.00 -4.07 5.28
N THR A 151 -7.88 -3.51 6.49
CA THR A 151 -8.92 -2.64 7.07
C THR A 151 -9.15 -1.42 6.20
N LEU A 152 -8.10 -0.73 5.76
CA LEU A 152 -8.21 0.44 4.87
C LEU A 152 -8.80 0.07 3.52
N PHE A 153 -8.44 -1.08 2.94
CA PHE A 153 -9.08 -1.56 1.71
C PHE A 153 -10.58 -1.81 1.89
N SER A 154 -11.00 -2.34 3.05
CA SER A 154 -12.41 -2.58 3.34
C SER A 154 -13.24 -1.29 3.49
N LEU A 155 -12.58 -0.17 3.82
CA LEU A 155 -13.21 1.15 3.94
C LEU A 155 -13.37 1.89 2.59
N LYS A 156 -13.05 1.24 1.46
CA LYS A 156 -13.11 1.90 0.14
C LYS A 156 -14.47 2.53 -0.13
N SER A 157 -15.57 1.84 0.17
CA SER A 157 -16.93 2.37 -0.03
C SER A 157 -17.23 3.60 0.84
N ASP A 158 -16.69 3.66 2.05
CA ASP A 158 -16.85 4.82 2.94
C ASP A 158 -15.98 6.00 2.48
N LEU A 159 -14.78 5.73 2.03
CA LEU A 159 -13.88 6.74 1.45
C LEU A 159 -14.42 7.30 0.13
N ASP A 160 -15.08 6.47 -0.70
CA ASP A 160 -15.69 6.91 -1.95
C ASP A 160 -16.83 7.92 -1.75
N LYS A 161 -17.50 7.93 -0.61
CA LYS A 161 -18.54 8.94 -0.28
C LYS A 161 -17.97 10.36 -0.31
N PHE A 162 -16.70 10.54 0.07
CA PHE A 162 -16.02 11.83 0.02
C PHE A 162 -15.72 12.34 -1.39
N ASN A 163 -15.87 11.50 -2.42
CA ASN A 163 -15.74 11.91 -3.82
C ASN A 163 -17.01 12.59 -4.35
N ALA A 164 -18.18 12.32 -3.77
CA ALA A 164 -19.50 12.74 -4.28
C ALA A 164 -20.11 13.95 -3.54
N GLU A 165 -19.63 14.29 -2.35
CA GLU A 165 -20.24 15.31 -1.51
C GLU A 165 -19.83 16.73 -1.91
N GLY A 166 -20.68 17.37 -2.73
CA GLY A 166 -20.96 18.82 -2.75
C GLY A 166 -19.84 19.81 -3.12
N THR A 167 -18.61 19.37 -3.36
CA THR A 167 -17.52 20.24 -3.83
C THR A 167 -17.00 19.75 -5.16
N VAL A 168 -16.59 20.67 -6.04
CA VAL A 168 -16.04 20.37 -7.37
C VAL A 168 -14.85 19.39 -7.31
N PHE A 169 -14.24 19.26 -6.13
CA PHE A 169 -13.14 18.31 -5.86
C PHE A 169 -13.33 17.69 -4.48
N GLY A 170 -13.65 16.39 -4.44
CA GLY A 170 -13.75 15.62 -3.19
C GLY A 170 -12.44 15.65 -2.40
N SER A 171 -12.57 15.72 -1.07
CA SER A 171 -11.42 15.61 -0.17
C SER A 171 -11.83 15.08 1.19
N ILE A 172 -10.90 14.42 1.88
CA ILE A 172 -11.08 14.00 3.27
C ILE A 172 -10.02 14.68 4.15
N ASN A 173 -10.44 15.24 5.27
CA ASN A 173 -9.52 15.84 6.24
C ASN A 173 -9.08 14.82 7.29
N ARG A 174 -8.08 15.20 8.10
CA ARG A 174 -7.50 14.36 9.14
C ARG A 174 -8.57 13.80 10.09
N LYS A 175 -9.44 14.68 10.63
CA LYS A 175 -10.45 14.29 11.61
C LYS A 175 -11.42 13.26 11.03
N ALA A 176 -11.91 13.49 9.81
CA ALA A 176 -12.82 12.57 9.15
C ALA A 176 -12.15 11.21 8.92
N LEU A 177 -10.87 11.18 8.49
CA LEU A 177 -10.11 9.95 8.30
C LEU A 177 -9.89 9.21 9.64
N GLU A 178 -9.49 9.93 10.70
CA GLU A 178 -9.26 9.37 12.03
C GLU A 178 -10.53 8.79 12.68
N THR A 179 -11.70 9.36 12.38
CA THR A 179 -12.98 8.97 12.93
C THR A 179 -13.77 7.97 12.09
N LEU A 180 -13.17 7.41 11.03
CA LEU A 180 -13.78 6.29 10.31
C LEU A 180 -14.01 5.12 11.27
N LYS A 181 -15.25 4.63 11.30
CA LYS A 181 -15.62 3.48 12.14
C LYS A 181 -15.07 2.19 11.55
N ILE A 182 -14.47 1.41 12.40
CA ILE A 182 -13.87 0.11 12.05
C ILE A 182 -14.25 -0.94 13.08
N LEU A 183 -14.20 -2.19 12.66
CA LEU A 183 -14.28 -3.33 13.56
C LEU A 183 -12.89 -3.61 14.13
N ILE A 184 -12.79 -3.72 15.45
CA ILE A 184 -11.56 -4.05 16.17
C ILE A 184 -11.73 -5.40 16.86
N PRO A 185 -11.18 -6.47 16.27
CA PRO A 185 -11.15 -7.80 16.87
C PRO A 185 -10.28 -7.85 18.12
N THR A 186 -10.31 -8.98 18.81
CA THR A 186 -9.37 -9.26 19.92
C THR A 186 -7.93 -9.36 19.37
N ASN A 187 -6.95 -8.99 20.18
CA ASN A 187 -5.56 -8.91 19.75
C ASN A 187 -4.97 -10.26 19.30
N ASP A 188 -5.44 -11.38 19.86
CA ASP A 188 -5.05 -12.73 19.44
C ASP A 188 -5.49 -13.03 18.00
N ILE A 189 -6.70 -12.62 17.61
CA ILE A 189 -7.23 -12.79 16.26
C ILE A 189 -6.46 -11.90 15.26
N ILE A 190 -6.25 -10.64 15.62
CA ILE A 190 -5.43 -9.75 14.79
C ILE A 190 -4.03 -10.33 14.60
N SER A 191 -3.41 -10.87 15.67
CA SER A 191 -2.07 -11.44 15.59
C SER A 191 -2.00 -12.70 14.73
N LYS A 192 -3.02 -13.54 14.76
CA LYS A 192 -3.11 -14.74 13.88
C LYS A 192 -3.24 -14.33 12.41
N PHE A 193 -4.09 -13.36 12.12
CA PHE A 193 -4.23 -12.83 10.76
C PHE A 193 -2.91 -12.22 10.27
N GLU A 194 -2.29 -11.35 11.07
CA GLU A 194 -1.01 -10.72 10.77
C GLU A 194 0.08 -11.77 10.47
N ALA A 195 0.18 -12.84 11.26
CA ALA A 195 1.19 -13.87 11.05
C ALA A 195 1.07 -14.58 9.69
N ILE A 196 -0.15 -14.73 9.18
CA ILE A 196 -0.40 -15.33 7.87
C ILE A 196 -0.12 -14.32 6.77
N VAL A 197 -0.73 -13.14 6.85
CA VAL A 197 -0.78 -12.18 5.74
C VAL A 197 0.51 -11.39 5.60
N ALA A 198 1.23 -11.10 6.70
CA ALA A 198 2.51 -10.40 6.62
C ALA A 198 3.54 -11.16 5.77
N SER A 199 3.51 -12.49 5.77
CA SER A 199 4.38 -13.28 4.90
C SER A 199 4.02 -13.14 3.41
N MET A 200 2.74 -13.04 3.07
CA MET A 200 2.26 -12.78 1.71
C MET A 200 2.67 -11.38 1.27
N ASP A 201 2.48 -10.38 2.11
CA ASP A 201 2.85 -8.99 1.85
C ASP A 201 4.36 -8.83 1.63
N GLN A 202 5.17 -9.54 2.42
CA GLN A 202 6.63 -9.55 2.23
C GLN A 202 7.03 -10.21 0.90
N GLN A 203 6.36 -11.26 0.49
CA GLN A 203 6.61 -11.91 -0.80
C GLN A 203 6.21 -11.00 -1.96
N ILE A 204 5.07 -10.30 -1.87
CA ILE A 204 4.63 -9.31 -2.86
C ILE A 204 5.70 -8.21 -3.03
N LEU A 205 6.23 -7.68 -1.93
CA LEU A 205 7.29 -6.67 -1.97
C LEU A 205 8.56 -7.21 -2.63
N THR A 206 8.98 -8.42 -2.26
CA THR A 206 10.18 -9.05 -2.83
C THR A 206 10.08 -9.21 -4.35
N LEU A 207 8.96 -9.72 -4.84
CA LEU A 207 8.71 -9.91 -6.28
C LEU A 207 8.53 -8.58 -7.02
N HIS A 208 8.01 -7.55 -6.34
CA HIS A 208 7.96 -6.19 -6.90
C HIS A 208 9.36 -5.63 -7.09
N LEU A 209 10.22 -5.68 -6.07
CA LEU A 209 11.60 -5.19 -6.15
C LEU A 209 12.44 -5.95 -7.18
N GLU A 210 12.25 -7.27 -7.29
CA GLU A 210 12.85 -8.07 -8.34
C GLU A 210 12.43 -7.59 -9.74
N SER A 211 11.15 -7.32 -9.91
CA SER A 211 10.60 -6.82 -11.18
C SER A 211 11.13 -5.44 -11.54
N GLU A 212 11.29 -4.53 -10.57
CA GLU A 212 11.89 -3.22 -10.78
C GLU A 212 13.38 -3.34 -11.16
N ASN A 213 14.14 -4.21 -10.48
CA ASN A 213 15.55 -4.48 -10.85
C ASN A 213 15.67 -5.05 -12.26
N LEU A 214 14.80 -5.96 -12.67
CA LEU A 214 14.76 -6.51 -14.02
C LEU A 214 14.47 -5.45 -15.07
N LYS A 215 13.60 -4.48 -14.79
CA LYS A 215 13.37 -3.33 -15.68
C LYS A 215 14.63 -2.49 -15.85
N ILE A 216 15.28 -2.13 -14.74
CA ILE A 216 16.53 -1.34 -14.76
C ILE A 216 17.61 -2.05 -15.56
N LEU A 217 17.80 -3.36 -15.32
CA LEU A 217 18.77 -4.18 -16.06
C LEU A 217 18.46 -4.20 -17.56
N ARG A 218 17.20 -4.41 -17.94
CA ARG A 218 16.76 -4.37 -19.34
C ARG A 218 17.09 -3.03 -19.98
N ASP A 219 16.68 -1.94 -19.35
CA ASP A 219 16.78 -0.60 -19.90
C ASP A 219 18.24 -0.12 -19.97
N THR A 220 19.13 -0.68 -19.12
CA THR A 220 20.57 -0.43 -19.14
C THR A 220 21.31 -1.29 -20.18
N LEU A 221 20.91 -2.55 -20.32
CA LEU A 221 21.63 -3.52 -21.18
C LEU A 221 21.18 -3.48 -22.63
N LEU A 222 19.89 -3.24 -22.88
CA LEU A 222 19.33 -3.27 -24.23
C LEU A 222 20.03 -2.32 -25.19
N PRO A 223 20.26 -1.02 -24.85
CA PRO A 223 21.00 -0.11 -25.71
C PRO A 223 22.43 -0.57 -25.99
N LYS A 224 23.13 -1.13 -25.00
CA LYS A 224 24.50 -1.62 -25.13
C LYS A 224 24.64 -2.88 -25.98
N LEU A 225 23.60 -3.72 -25.98
CA LEU A 225 23.53 -4.87 -26.89
C LEU A 225 23.21 -4.46 -28.32
N MET A 226 22.33 -3.46 -28.48
CA MET A 226 21.95 -2.94 -29.79
C MET A 226 23.08 -2.13 -30.45
N SER A 227 23.90 -1.43 -29.66
CA SER A 227 25.08 -0.69 -30.15
C SER A 227 26.29 -1.56 -30.44
N GLY A 228 26.25 -2.86 -30.05
CA GLY A 228 27.40 -3.78 -30.20
C GLY A 228 28.50 -3.60 -29.15
N GLU A 229 28.32 -2.72 -28.15
CA GLU A 229 29.27 -2.52 -27.05
C GLU A 229 29.41 -3.76 -26.16
N ARG A 230 28.40 -4.64 -26.16
CA ARG A 230 28.43 -5.95 -25.51
C ARG A 230 27.83 -7.02 -26.41
N SER A 231 28.51 -8.17 -26.51
CA SER A 231 27.97 -9.37 -27.16
C SER A 231 27.54 -10.38 -26.09
N VAL A 232 26.48 -11.15 -26.38
CA VAL A 232 26.11 -12.31 -25.58
C VAL A 232 26.99 -13.44 -26.01
N ILE A 233 27.97 -13.83 -25.20
CA ILE A 233 28.80 -15.00 -25.44
C ILE A 233 27.94 -16.23 -25.09
N HIS A 234 27.42 -16.91 -26.08
CA HIS A 234 26.95 -18.29 -25.90
C HIS A 234 28.19 -19.17 -25.64
N LYS A 235 28.37 -19.67 -24.42
CA LYS A 235 29.19 -20.85 -24.20
C LYS A 235 28.42 -22.04 -24.81
N GLU A 236 28.79 -22.44 -25.97
CA GLU A 236 28.47 -23.80 -26.44
C GLU A 236 29.20 -24.75 -25.49
N ASN A 237 28.46 -25.52 -24.73
CA ASN A 237 29.01 -26.70 -24.06
C ASN A 237 29.30 -27.71 -25.16
N ASN A 238 30.55 -27.80 -25.60
CA ASN A 238 31.07 -28.96 -26.29
C ASN A 238 31.28 -30.03 -25.22
N ASP A 239 30.29 -30.89 -25.05
CA ASP A 239 30.47 -32.21 -24.46
C ASP A 239 30.96 -33.12 -25.59
N ASP A 240 32.26 -33.40 -25.59
CA ASP A 240 32.89 -34.59 -26.21
C ASP A 240 33.02 -35.70 -25.17
#